data_1d9568d18ca00e253ef0ae1fa93fbe78
#
_entry.id   1d9568d18ca00e253ef0ae1fa93fbe78
#
_cell.length_a   1.000
_cell.length_b   1.000
_cell.length_c   1.000
_cell.angle_alpha   90.00
_cell.angle_beta   90.00
_cell.angle_gamma   90.00
#
_symmetry.space_group_name_H-M   'P 1'
#
loop_
_entity.id
_entity.type
_entity.pdbx_description
1 polymer ?
#
loop_
_entity_poly.entity_id
_entity_poly.type
_entity_poly.pdbx_seq_one_letter_code
_entity_poly.pdbx_strand_id
1 'polypeptide(L)'
;MKERRRRRRKLLPAGGLLALGLGTFWFYQRQAMPWMRRWGASDEELQAVLPGDELIPGPELTTTRAVTIQAPAEKIWPWLVQMGADRGGMYSYTWLEALLNCPQVNADRIHPEWQDLQVGDRVRLCMGEMPPPYTVVAIEPGCALVLAHPALTEEDRQFGPWFDTWAFVLQPADSGATRLIVRSRTARAVSWLRWIEAGVFVMERGMLLGIRDRAEGRIRAS
;
A
#
# COMPACT_ATOMS: atom_id res chain seq x y z
N MET A 1 -19.24 26.74 -58.50
CA MET A 1 -18.74 27.51 -57.34
C MET A 1 -18.99 26.72 -56.08
N LYS A 2 -17.99 25.99 -55.50
CA LYS A 2 -18.13 25.19 -54.27
C LYS A 2 -17.40 25.92 -53.17
N GLU A 3 -18.14 26.52 -52.26
CA GLU A 3 -17.63 27.18 -51.06
C GLU A 3 -17.09 26.13 -50.09
N ARG A 4 -15.75 26.11 -49.90
CA ARG A 4 -15.07 25.31 -48.88
C ARG A 4 -15.30 25.99 -47.51
N ARG A 5 -16.23 25.49 -46.68
CA ARG A 5 -16.33 25.83 -45.25
C ARG A 5 -15.06 25.37 -44.53
N ARG A 6 -14.12 26.28 -44.27
CA ARG A 6 -13.02 26.08 -43.35
C ARG A 6 -13.58 25.92 -41.94
N ARG A 7 -13.58 24.69 -41.41
CA ARG A 7 -13.75 24.44 -39.97
C ARG A 7 -12.56 25.07 -39.24
N ARG A 8 -12.80 26.21 -38.63
CA ARG A 8 -11.84 26.78 -37.64
C ARG A 8 -11.80 25.82 -36.45
N ARG A 9 -10.75 25.01 -36.34
CA ARG A 9 -10.39 24.34 -35.08
C ARG A 9 -10.08 25.48 -34.09
N LYS A 10 -10.94 25.67 -33.09
CA LYS A 10 -10.69 26.53 -31.95
C LYS A 10 -9.56 25.86 -31.15
N LEU A 11 -8.33 26.24 -31.38
CA LEU A 11 -7.21 25.93 -30.49
C LEU A 11 -7.51 26.64 -29.18
N LEU A 12 -7.61 25.87 -28.09
CA LEU A 12 -7.66 26.46 -26.75
C LEU A 12 -6.43 27.35 -26.57
N PRO A 13 -6.60 28.59 -26.10
CA PRO A 13 -5.45 29.48 -25.90
C PRO A 13 -4.49 28.84 -24.89
N ALA A 14 -3.19 28.96 -25.11
CA ALA A 14 -2.13 28.36 -24.28
C ALA A 14 -2.33 28.66 -22.77
N GLY A 15 -2.90 29.82 -22.42
CA GLY A 15 -3.29 30.16 -21.05
C GLY A 15 -4.38 29.27 -20.45
N GLY A 16 -5.32 28.77 -21.27
CA GLY A 16 -6.35 27.85 -20.80
C GLY A 16 -5.81 26.46 -20.45
N LEU A 17 -4.82 25.95 -21.21
CA LEU A 17 -4.14 24.69 -20.92
C LEU A 17 -3.28 24.79 -19.66
N LEU A 18 -2.57 25.89 -19.45
CA LEU A 18 -1.80 26.17 -18.24
C LEU A 18 -2.71 26.25 -17.00
N ALA A 19 -3.82 26.98 -17.09
CA ALA A 19 -4.78 27.10 -15.98
C ALA A 19 -5.40 25.74 -15.62
N LEU A 20 -5.75 24.91 -16.63
CA LEU A 20 -6.25 23.56 -16.42
C LEU A 20 -5.18 22.67 -15.76
N GLY A 21 -3.93 22.73 -16.22
CA GLY A 21 -2.83 21.96 -15.62
C GLY A 21 -2.58 22.34 -14.15
N LEU A 22 -2.52 23.63 -13.83
CA LEU A 22 -2.35 24.14 -12.48
C LEU A 22 -3.55 23.74 -11.58
N GLY A 23 -4.78 23.87 -12.10
CA GLY A 23 -5.98 23.47 -11.37
C GLY A 23 -6.02 21.97 -11.07
N THR A 24 -5.66 21.13 -12.05
CA THR A 24 -5.56 19.67 -11.87
C THR A 24 -4.48 19.30 -10.86
N PHE A 25 -3.31 19.91 -10.96
CA PHE A 25 -2.22 19.70 -9.99
C PHE A 25 -2.62 20.13 -8.58
N TRP A 26 -3.25 21.29 -8.44
CA TRP A 26 -3.76 21.78 -7.15
C TRP A 26 -4.80 20.83 -6.55
N PHE A 27 -5.78 20.37 -7.37
CA PHE A 27 -6.78 19.39 -6.93
C PHE A 27 -6.13 18.08 -6.48
N TYR A 28 -5.16 17.58 -7.26
CA TYR A 28 -4.41 16.37 -6.91
C TYR A 28 -3.74 16.51 -5.54
N GLN A 29 -3.00 17.58 -5.31
CA GLN A 29 -2.27 17.81 -4.07
C GLN A 29 -3.19 18.05 -2.85
N ARG A 30 -4.30 18.75 -3.05
CA ARG A 30 -5.18 19.19 -1.96
C ARG A 30 -6.31 18.23 -1.62
N GLN A 31 -6.75 17.42 -2.57
CA GLN A 31 -7.90 16.54 -2.40
C GLN A 31 -7.53 15.07 -2.61
N ALA A 32 -6.94 14.73 -3.76
CA ALA A 32 -6.71 13.34 -4.11
C ALA A 32 -5.63 12.68 -3.22
N MET A 33 -4.48 13.32 -3.00
CA MET A 33 -3.42 12.76 -2.16
C MET A 33 -3.86 12.54 -0.70
N PRO A 34 -4.46 13.52 0.01
CA PRO A 34 -4.94 13.29 1.37
C PRO A 34 -5.97 12.16 1.45
N TRP A 35 -6.89 12.08 0.47
CA TRP A 35 -7.86 10.98 0.39
C TRP A 35 -7.18 9.62 0.18
N MET A 36 -6.20 9.53 -0.74
CA MET A 36 -5.44 8.28 -0.97
C MET A 36 -4.67 7.82 0.27
N ARG A 37 -4.13 8.77 1.05
CA ARG A 37 -3.38 8.47 2.27
C ARG A 37 -4.23 7.88 3.39
N ARG A 38 -5.52 8.20 3.41
CA ARG A 38 -6.48 7.77 4.44
C ARG A 38 -7.62 6.90 3.91
N TRP A 39 -7.45 6.33 2.74
CA TRP A 39 -8.50 5.57 2.08
C TRP A 39 -9.09 4.47 2.98
N GLY A 40 -10.41 4.56 3.23
CA GLY A 40 -11.15 3.60 4.03
C GLY A 40 -10.91 3.69 5.55
N ALA A 41 -9.94 4.47 6.03
CA ALA A 41 -9.70 4.63 7.47
C ALA A 41 -10.65 5.66 8.10
N SER A 42 -11.07 5.41 9.35
CA SER A 42 -11.82 6.36 10.16
C SER A 42 -10.90 7.41 10.82
N ASP A 43 -11.48 8.49 11.36
CA ASP A 43 -10.71 9.52 12.06
C ASP A 43 -10.08 8.97 13.35
N GLU A 44 -10.75 8.05 14.03
CA GLU A 44 -10.23 7.34 15.21
C GLU A 44 -9.03 6.46 14.85
N GLU A 45 -9.11 5.72 13.74
CA GLU A 45 -8.00 4.90 13.25
C GLU A 45 -6.79 5.73 12.84
N LEU A 46 -7.00 6.94 12.31
CA LEU A 46 -5.92 7.86 11.98
C LEU A 46 -5.16 8.36 13.23
N GLN A 47 -5.86 8.53 14.35
CA GLN A 47 -5.33 9.06 15.59
C GLN A 47 -4.84 7.97 16.55
N ALA A 48 -5.28 6.73 16.36
CA ALA A 48 -4.88 5.60 17.20
C ALA A 48 -3.37 5.34 17.14
N VAL A 49 -2.80 5.00 18.28
CA VAL A 49 -1.44 4.44 18.34
C VAL A 49 -1.52 2.98 17.93
N LEU A 50 -0.76 2.60 16.91
CA LEU A 50 -0.73 1.24 16.38
C LEU A 50 0.66 0.62 16.60
N PRO A 51 0.75 -0.73 16.67
CA PRO A 51 2.01 -1.45 16.72
C PRO A 51 2.96 -0.98 15.60
N GLY A 52 4.23 -0.67 15.96
CA GLY A 52 5.25 -0.18 15.03
C GLY A 52 5.33 1.35 14.90
N ASP A 53 4.37 2.10 15.49
CA ASP A 53 4.43 3.57 15.48
C ASP A 53 5.64 4.10 16.25
N GLU A 54 6.09 3.39 17.27
CA GLU A 54 7.24 3.71 18.11
C GLU A 54 8.58 3.62 17.36
N LEU A 55 8.64 2.84 16.27
CA LEU A 55 9.87 2.67 15.48
C LEU A 55 10.25 3.94 14.71
N ILE A 56 9.25 4.74 14.32
CA ILE A 56 9.44 6.04 13.68
C ILE A 56 8.52 7.05 14.36
N PRO A 57 8.91 7.62 15.52
CA PRO A 57 8.01 8.47 16.32
C PRO A 57 7.69 9.81 15.66
N GLY A 58 8.55 10.31 14.78
CA GLY A 58 8.39 11.59 14.06
C GLY A 58 8.41 11.43 12.53
N PRO A 59 7.45 10.72 11.91
CA PRO A 59 7.47 10.50 10.47
C PRO A 59 7.15 11.79 9.71
N GLU A 60 7.83 12.01 8.59
CA GLU A 60 7.46 13.08 7.65
C GLU A 60 6.25 12.69 6.77
N LEU A 61 6.02 11.39 6.61
CA LEU A 61 4.85 10.89 5.89
C LEU A 61 4.21 9.73 6.66
N THR A 62 2.89 9.82 6.86
CA THR A 62 2.08 8.71 7.37
C THR A 62 0.94 8.45 6.40
N THR A 63 0.71 7.19 6.10
CA THR A 63 -0.52 6.72 5.44
C THR A 63 -1.22 5.71 6.34
N THR A 64 -2.55 5.79 6.43
CA THR A 64 -3.37 4.80 7.14
C THR A 64 -4.54 4.44 6.27
N ARG A 65 -4.60 3.19 5.83
CA ARG A 65 -5.67 2.67 4.97
C ARG A 65 -6.33 1.50 5.66
N ALA A 66 -7.62 1.30 5.39
CA ALA A 66 -8.30 0.22 6.06
C ALA A 66 -9.44 -0.35 5.22
N VAL A 67 -9.77 -1.62 5.49
CA VAL A 67 -10.90 -2.33 4.88
C VAL A 67 -11.56 -3.22 5.93
N THR A 68 -12.89 -3.28 5.90
CA THR A 68 -13.63 -4.29 6.68
C THR A 68 -13.72 -5.56 5.86
N ILE A 69 -13.40 -6.68 6.49
CA ILE A 69 -13.41 -8.03 5.91
C ILE A 69 -14.47 -8.85 6.65
N GLN A 70 -15.42 -9.43 5.91
CA GLN A 70 -16.49 -10.25 6.47
C GLN A 70 -16.00 -11.67 6.80
N ALA A 71 -14.94 -11.72 7.63
CA ALA A 71 -14.32 -12.93 8.10
C ALA A 71 -13.61 -12.66 9.44
N PRO A 72 -13.49 -13.67 10.32
CA PRO A 72 -12.72 -13.54 11.54
C PRO A 72 -11.22 -13.48 11.26
N ALA A 73 -10.44 -12.94 12.22
CA ALA A 73 -9.00 -12.71 12.07
C ALA A 73 -8.21 -13.98 11.69
N GLU A 74 -8.63 -15.14 12.17
CA GLU A 74 -8.01 -16.44 11.91
C GLU A 74 -8.06 -16.84 10.43
N LYS A 75 -9.03 -16.31 9.65
CA LYS A 75 -9.11 -16.50 8.20
C LYS A 75 -8.30 -15.47 7.41
N ILE A 76 -7.97 -14.34 8.01
CA ILE A 76 -7.21 -13.27 7.37
C ILE A 76 -5.71 -13.45 7.63
N TRP A 77 -5.35 -13.80 8.85
CA TRP A 77 -3.97 -13.91 9.31
C TRP A 77 -3.07 -14.77 8.42
N PRO A 78 -3.48 -15.97 7.99
CA PRO A 78 -2.64 -16.79 7.12
C PRO A 78 -2.26 -16.12 5.79
N TRP A 79 -3.12 -15.23 5.26
CA TRP A 79 -2.81 -14.47 4.05
C TRP A 79 -1.77 -13.39 4.31
N LEU A 80 -1.77 -12.77 5.50
CA LEU A 80 -0.74 -11.79 5.87
C LEU A 80 0.62 -12.47 6.06
N VAL A 81 0.66 -13.62 6.72
CA VAL A 81 1.88 -14.36 7.03
C VAL A 81 2.58 -14.86 5.76
N GLN A 82 1.83 -15.32 4.76
CA GLN A 82 2.42 -15.82 3.52
C GLN A 82 2.68 -14.75 2.45
N MET A 83 2.48 -13.45 2.76
CA MET A 83 2.75 -12.34 1.85
C MET A 83 4.23 -12.30 1.44
N GLY A 84 4.50 -11.93 0.19
CA GLY A 84 5.85 -11.75 -0.34
C GLY A 84 5.98 -12.27 -1.76
N ALA A 85 6.79 -11.58 -2.58
CA ALA A 85 7.00 -11.92 -4.00
C ALA A 85 7.60 -13.30 -4.20
N ASP A 86 8.39 -13.79 -3.23
CA ASP A 86 9.00 -15.11 -3.17
C ASP A 86 8.12 -16.17 -2.50
N ARG A 87 6.88 -15.83 -2.15
CA ARG A 87 5.89 -16.70 -1.48
C ARG A 87 4.50 -16.50 -2.10
N GLY A 88 3.53 -16.08 -1.30
CA GLY A 88 2.13 -15.93 -1.71
C GLY A 88 1.82 -14.74 -2.64
N GLY A 89 2.81 -13.94 -3.01
CA GLY A 89 2.60 -12.70 -3.75
C GLY A 89 2.11 -11.56 -2.87
N MET A 90 1.75 -10.43 -3.51
CA MET A 90 1.24 -9.25 -2.82
C MET A 90 -0.28 -9.08 -2.98
N TYR A 91 -0.96 -10.05 -3.59
CA TYR A 91 -2.41 -10.06 -3.83
C TYR A 91 -2.96 -8.85 -4.58
N SER A 92 -2.08 -8.15 -5.29
CA SER A 92 -2.40 -6.94 -6.03
C SER A 92 -2.58 -7.24 -7.53
N TYR A 93 -2.38 -6.24 -8.38
CA TYR A 93 -2.60 -6.33 -9.82
C TYR A 93 -1.37 -6.89 -10.53
N THR A 94 -1.38 -8.18 -10.89
CA THR A 94 -0.26 -8.88 -11.55
C THR A 94 0.19 -8.22 -12.85
N TRP A 95 -0.75 -7.63 -13.62
CA TRP A 95 -0.40 -6.91 -14.84
C TRP A 95 0.39 -5.62 -14.57
N LEU A 96 0.09 -4.92 -13.47
CA LEU A 96 0.79 -3.70 -13.07
C LEU A 96 2.15 -4.04 -12.45
N GLU A 97 2.23 -5.11 -11.67
CA GLU A 97 3.49 -5.67 -11.15
C GLU A 97 4.42 -6.05 -12.30
N ALA A 98 3.91 -6.72 -13.33
CA ALA A 98 4.68 -7.06 -14.53
C ALA A 98 5.17 -5.81 -15.30
N LEU A 99 4.33 -4.77 -15.40
CA LEU A 99 4.72 -3.49 -16.01
C LEU A 99 5.85 -2.78 -15.24
N LEU A 100 5.87 -2.94 -13.91
CA LEU A 100 6.92 -2.41 -13.03
C LEU A 100 8.16 -3.32 -12.95
N ASN A 101 8.25 -4.32 -13.83
CA ASN A 101 9.32 -5.33 -13.85
C ASN A 101 9.43 -6.13 -12.54
N CYS A 102 8.32 -6.30 -11.85
CA CYS A 102 8.16 -7.09 -10.64
C CYS A 102 7.12 -8.22 -10.82
N PRO A 103 7.26 -9.09 -11.83
CA PRO A 103 6.27 -10.14 -12.05
C PRO A 103 6.22 -11.08 -10.86
N GLN A 104 5.01 -11.35 -10.38
CA GLN A 104 4.76 -12.30 -9.30
C GLN A 104 3.43 -13.01 -9.51
N VAL A 105 3.28 -14.15 -8.85
CA VAL A 105 2.06 -14.95 -8.87
C VAL A 105 1.39 -14.83 -7.51
N ASN A 106 0.14 -14.41 -7.51
CA ASN A 106 -0.65 -14.32 -6.29
C ASN A 106 -1.25 -15.68 -5.96
N ALA A 107 -0.93 -16.23 -4.79
CA ALA A 107 -1.51 -17.48 -4.31
C ALA A 107 -3.04 -17.37 -4.17
N ASP A 108 -3.72 -18.46 -4.51
CA ASP A 108 -5.18 -18.64 -4.42
C ASP A 108 -5.59 -19.50 -3.21
N ARG A 109 -4.62 -20.06 -2.47
CA ARG A 109 -4.81 -20.90 -1.29
C ARG A 109 -3.75 -20.61 -0.23
N ILE A 110 -3.99 -21.09 0.98
CA ILE A 110 -3.00 -21.08 2.05
C ILE A 110 -2.02 -22.23 1.84
N HIS A 111 -0.74 -21.91 1.94
CA HIS A 111 0.38 -22.82 1.83
C HIS A 111 0.98 -23.06 3.23
N PRO A 112 0.90 -24.28 3.78
CA PRO A 112 1.42 -24.56 5.11
C PRO A 112 2.92 -24.23 5.27
N GLU A 113 3.70 -24.42 4.22
CA GLU A 113 5.14 -24.15 4.18
C GLU A 113 5.49 -22.65 4.31
N TRP A 114 4.53 -21.75 4.18
CA TRP A 114 4.73 -20.31 4.29
C TRP A 114 4.13 -19.70 5.57
N GLN A 115 3.71 -20.56 6.51
CA GLN A 115 3.00 -20.08 7.71
C GLN A 115 3.92 -19.87 8.93
N ASP A 116 5.21 -20.18 8.83
CA ASP A 116 6.20 -20.04 9.91
C ASP A 116 7.01 -18.74 9.75
N LEU A 117 6.31 -17.58 9.65
CA LEU A 117 6.94 -16.26 9.58
C LEU A 117 7.35 -15.82 10.99
N GLN A 118 8.60 -15.38 11.15
CA GLN A 118 9.17 -14.99 12.43
C GLN A 118 9.80 -13.59 12.37
N VAL A 119 10.03 -13.01 13.55
CA VAL A 119 10.81 -11.76 13.68
C VAL A 119 12.22 -11.98 13.14
N GLY A 120 12.68 -11.08 12.28
CA GLY A 120 13.95 -11.16 11.57
C GLY A 120 13.84 -11.70 10.15
N ASP A 121 12.73 -12.35 9.80
CA ASP A 121 12.49 -12.83 8.43
C ASP A 121 12.33 -11.67 7.44
N ARG A 122 12.53 -11.99 6.16
CA ARG A 122 12.46 -11.02 5.08
C ARG A 122 11.19 -11.20 4.24
N VAL A 123 10.51 -10.10 3.98
CA VAL A 123 9.36 -10.03 3.08
C VAL A 123 9.72 -9.20 1.85
N ARG A 124 9.72 -9.81 0.69
CA ARG A 124 10.10 -9.17 -0.57
C ARG A 124 8.88 -8.55 -1.26
N LEU A 125 9.01 -7.32 -1.73
CA LEU A 125 8.00 -6.72 -2.61
C LEU A 125 8.19 -7.14 -4.07
N CYS A 126 9.43 -7.46 -4.44
CA CYS A 126 9.84 -7.82 -5.80
C CYS A 126 10.95 -8.87 -5.75
N MET A 127 11.06 -9.70 -6.78
CA MET A 127 12.11 -10.74 -6.88
C MET A 127 13.50 -10.18 -7.17
N GLY A 128 13.62 -8.91 -7.60
CA GLY A 128 14.89 -8.23 -7.81
C GLY A 128 15.59 -7.81 -6.51
N GLU A 129 16.76 -7.19 -6.66
CA GLU A 129 17.50 -6.62 -5.51
C GLU A 129 16.89 -5.31 -5.01
N MET A 130 16.16 -4.61 -5.86
CA MET A 130 15.50 -3.35 -5.53
C MET A 130 13.98 -3.44 -5.76
N PRO A 131 13.17 -2.94 -4.82
CA PRO A 131 13.56 -2.43 -3.50
C PRO A 131 14.08 -3.56 -2.60
N PRO A 132 14.95 -3.24 -1.61
CA PRO A 132 15.39 -4.22 -0.63
C PRO A 132 14.18 -4.81 0.13
N PRO A 133 14.29 -6.03 0.66
CA PRO A 133 13.20 -6.64 1.41
C PRO A 133 12.93 -5.93 2.72
N TYR A 134 11.68 -5.91 3.14
CA TYR A 134 11.30 -5.57 4.50
C TYR A 134 11.78 -6.65 5.48
N THR A 135 12.07 -6.24 6.70
CA THR A 135 12.33 -7.15 7.82
C THR A 135 11.10 -7.20 8.72
N VAL A 136 10.70 -8.38 9.15
CA VAL A 136 9.68 -8.55 10.19
C VAL A 136 10.26 -8.09 11.52
N VAL A 137 9.71 -7.04 12.10
CA VAL A 137 10.21 -6.45 13.36
C VAL A 137 9.30 -6.75 14.55
N ALA A 138 8.02 -7.02 14.29
CA ALA A 138 7.08 -7.50 15.30
C ALA A 138 6.01 -8.38 14.64
N ILE A 139 5.60 -9.41 15.37
CA ILE A 139 4.54 -10.33 14.97
C ILE A 139 3.74 -10.72 16.20
N GLU A 140 2.44 -10.47 16.16
CA GLU A 140 1.46 -10.89 17.16
C GLU A 140 0.37 -11.67 16.42
N PRO A 141 0.39 -13.01 16.53
CA PRO A 141 -0.48 -13.87 15.72
C PRO A 141 -1.96 -13.50 15.85
N GLY A 142 -2.60 -13.30 14.71
CA GLY A 142 -4.01 -12.91 14.64
C GLY A 142 -4.29 -11.43 14.94
N CYS A 143 -3.30 -10.65 15.35
CA CYS A 143 -3.46 -9.26 15.77
C CYS A 143 -2.65 -8.28 14.94
N ALA A 144 -1.32 -8.48 14.83
CA ALA A 144 -0.46 -7.52 14.17
C ALA A 144 0.77 -8.14 13.51
N LEU A 145 1.13 -7.63 12.34
CA LEU A 145 2.39 -7.88 11.63
C LEU A 145 3.02 -6.53 11.31
N VAL A 146 4.24 -6.31 11.80
CA VAL A 146 4.98 -5.07 11.55
C VAL A 146 6.24 -5.38 10.76
N LEU A 147 6.35 -4.75 9.62
CA LEU A 147 7.49 -4.80 8.72
C LEU A 147 8.23 -3.48 8.78
N ALA A 148 9.56 -3.50 8.69
CA ALA A 148 10.37 -2.29 8.63
C ALA A 148 11.44 -2.41 7.54
N HIS A 149 11.65 -1.32 6.83
CA HIS A 149 12.70 -1.18 5.84
C HIS A 149 13.88 -0.42 6.46
N PRO A 150 15.09 -0.97 6.41
CA PRO A 150 16.25 -0.31 7.03
C PRO A 150 16.57 1.01 6.32
N ALA A 151 17.20 1.92 7.07
CA ALA A 151 17.76 3.14 6.52
C ALA A 151 18.84 2.80 5.47
N LEU A 152 18.64 3.31 4.23
CA LEU A 152 19.47 2.93 3.08
C LEU A 152 20.75 3.76 2.97
N THR A 153 20.68 5.03 3.40
CA THR A 153 21.78 5.98 3.29
C THR A 153 22.21 6.47 4.67
N GLU A 154 23.40 7.07 4.78
CA GLU A 154 23.85 7.72 6.00
C GLU A 154 22.95 8.89 6.41
N GLU A 155 22.39 9.58 5.41
CA GLU A 155 21.43 10.65 5.63
C GLU A 155 20.11 10.11 6.22
N ASP A 156 19.63 8.93 5.78
CA ASP A 156 18.45 8.31 6.35
C ASP A 156 18.70 7.86 7.81
N ARG A 157 19.91 7.38 8.14
CA ARG A 157 20.29 6.94 9.49
C ARG A 157 20.24 8.05 10.55
N GLN A 158 20.31 9.32 10.13
CA GLN A 158 20.13 10.45 11.04
C GLN A 158 18.72 10.51 11.64
N PHE A 159 17.73 9.88 10.99
CA PHE A 159 16.35 9.78 11.47
C PHE A 159 16.06 8.48 12.23
N GLY A 160 17.06 7.58 12.33
CA GLY A 160 16.94 6.31 13.01
C GLY A 160 17.35 5.11 12.15
N PRO A 161 17.23 3.88 12.67
CA PRO A 161 17.64 2.67 11.96
C PRO A 161 16.68 2.28 10.82
N TRP A 162 15.47 2.83 10.80
CA TRP A 162 14.43 2.49 9.85
C TRP A 162 14.09 3.65 8.93
N PHE A 163 14.01 3.37 7.63
CA PHE A 163 13.55 4.32 6.63
C PHE A 163 12.02 4.42 6.62
N ASP A 164 11.34 3.28 6.63
CA ASP A 164 9.89 3.21 6.76
C ASP A 164 9.43 1.94 7.49
N THR A 165 8.20 2.00 8.01
CA THR A 165 7.49 0.88 8.61
C THR A 165 6.20 0.61 7.85
N TRP A 166 5.74 -0.65 7.88
CA TRP A 166 4.51 -1.10 7.27
C TRP A 166 3.81 -2.07 8.23
N ALA A 167 2.83 -1.56 8.93
CA ALA A 167 2.08 -2.30 9.96
C ALA A 167 0.73 -2.75 9.42
N PHE A 168 0.41 -4.01 9.64
CA PHE A 168 -0.87 -4.64 9.35
C PHE A 168 -1.52 -5.00 10.69
N VAL A 169 -2.66 -4.40 11.01
CA VAL A 169 -3.33 -4.60 12.30
C VAL A 169 -4.74 -5.10 12.07
N LEU A 170 -5.08 -6.19 12.75
CA LEU A 170 -6.42 -6.80 12.74
C LEU A 170 -7.15 -6.41 14.01
N GLN A 171 -8.31 -5.82 13.88
CA GLN A 171 -9.18 -5.46 15.01
C GLN A 171 -10.56 -6.07 14.81
N PRO A 172 -11.21 -6.57 15.87
CA PRO A 172 -12.60 -7.01 15.79
C PRO A 172 -13.51 -5.89 15.27
N ALA A 173 -14.45 -6.25 14.41
CA ALA A 173 -15.52 -5.38 13.94
C ALA A 173 -16.89 -6.04 14.19
N ASP A 174 -17.96 -5.31 13.91
CA ASP A 174 -19.32 -5.80 14.16
C ASP A 174 -19.60 -7.10 13.39
N SER A 175 -20.50 -7.93 13.97
CA SER A 175 -21.04 -9.13 13.35
C SER A 175 -20.00 -10.20 12.96
N GLY A 176 -18.86 -10.29 13.68
CA GLY A 176 -17.81 -11.27 13.42
C GLY A 176 -16.92 -10.94 12.24
N ALA A 177 -17.01 -9.71 11.72
CA ALA A 177 -16.06 -9.16 10.76
C ALA A 177 -14.77 -8.72 11.44
N THR A 178 -13.75 -8.49 10.65
CA THR A 178 -12.47 -7.97 11.10
C THR A 178 -12.11 -6.71 10.32
N ARG A 179 -11.59 -5.72 11.02
CA ARG A 179 -11.02 -4.53 10.44
C ARG A 179 -9.53 -4.75 10.18
N LEU A 180 -9.11 -4.71 8.94
CA LEU A 180 -7.70 -4.70 8.56
C LEU A 180 -7.28 -3.24 8.34
N ILE A 181 -6.41 -2.77 9.23
CA ILE A 181 -5.81 -1.44 9.18
C ILE A 181 -4.36 -1.60 8.74
N VAL A 182 -3.95 -0.84 7.73
CA VAL A 182 -2.57 -0.81 7.24
C VAL A 182 -2.02 0.59 7.40
N ARG A 183 -0.93 0.71 8.15
CA ARG A 183 -0.24 1.98 8.37
C ARG A 183 1.21 1.90 7.91
N SER A 184 1.60 2.88 7.08
CA SER A 184 3.00 3.11 6.77
C SER A 184 3.46 4.44 7.37
N ARG A 185 4.66 4.44 7.93
CA ARG A 185 5.34 5.64 8.46
C ARG A 185 6.70 5.73 7.83
N THR A 186 6.99 6.84 7.16
CA THR A 186 8.27 7.08 6.49
C THR A 186 9.01 8.17 7.24
N ALA A 187 10.24 7.88 7.66
CA ALA A 187 11.05 8.79 8.46
C ALA A 187 11.36 10.10 7.71
N ARG A 188 11.67 9.98 6.41
CA ARG A 188 11.96 11.12 5.56
C ARG A 188 11.22 11.03 4.23
N ALA A 189 10.38 12.01 3.94
CA ALA A 189 9.65 12.11 2.67
C ALA A 189 10.55 12.65 1.57
N VAL A 190 11.18 11.77 0.82
CA VAL A 190 11.96 12.16 -0.35
C VAL A 190 11.05 12.64 -1.49
N SER A 191 11.49 13.64 -2.23
CA SER A 191 10.66 14.33 -3.24
C SER A 191 10.08 13.41 -4.31
N TRP A 192 10.79 12.36 -4.71
CA TRP A 192 10.33 11.40 -5.71
C TRP A 192 9.17 10.51 -5.22
N LEU A 193 9.02 10.27 -3.90
CA LEU A 193 7.88 9.53 -3.34
C LEU A 193 6.54 10.16 -3.73
N ARG A 194 6.48 11.49 -3.83
CA ARG A 194 5.25 12.20 -4.21
C ARG A 194 4.77 11.86 -5.63
N TRP A 195 5.69 11.49 -6.51
CA TRP A 195 5.35 11.12 -7.90
C TRP A 195 4.86 9.68 -8.04
N ILE A 196 5.34 8.77 -7.18
CA ILE A 196 4.93 7.37 -7.22
C ILE A 196 3.78 7.06 -6.25
N GLU A 197 3.40 8.00 -5.37
CA GLU A 197 2.42 7.78 -4.31
C GLU A 197 1.07 7.27 -4.83
N ALA A 198 0.60 7.79 -5.97
CA ALA A 198 -0.62 7.29 -6.59
C ALA A 198 -0.50 5.83 -7.04
N GLY A 199 0.66 5.43 -7.58
CA GLY A 199 0.94 4.04 -7.95
C GLY A 199 0.99 3.13 -6.71
N VAL A 200 1.69 3.55 -5.67
CA VAL A 200 1.73 2.85 -4.37
C VAL A 200 0.33 2.68 -3.79
N PHE A 201 -0.49 3.74 -3.83
CA PHE A 201 -1.89 3.67 -3.39
C PHE A 201 -2.69 2.64 -4.18
N VAL A 202 -2.58 2.63 -5.50
CA VAL A 202 -3.31 1.67 -6.36
C VAL A 202 -2.91 0.24 -6.01
N MET A 203 -1.60 -0.03 -5.86
CA MET A 203 -1.07 -1.36 -5.52
C MET A 203 -1.51 -1.80 -4.12
N GLU A 204 -1.36 -0.96 -3.12
CA GLU A 204 -1.75 -1.29 -1.74
C GLU A 204 -3.27 -1.45 -1.59
N ARG A 205 -4.06 -0.61 -2.27
CA ARG A 205 -5.50 -0.80 -2.32
C ARG A 205 -5.87 -2.13 -2.98
N GLY A 206 -5.19 -2.49 -4.08
CA GLY A 206 -5.35 -3.80 -4.73
C GLY A 206 -5.05 -4.94 -3.78
N MET A 207 -3.94 -4.86 -3.04
CA MET A 207 -3.54 -5.83 -2.02
C MET A 207 -4.61 -5.99 -0.92
N LEU A 208 -5.08 -4.88 -0.33
CA LEU A 208 -6.12 -4.92 0.71
C LEU A 208 -7.41 -5.61 0.23
N LEU A 209 -7.84 -5.27 -0.99
CA LEU A 209 -9.01 -5.89 -1.60
C LEU A 209 -8.75 -7.36 -1.95
N GLY A 210 -7.54 -7.70 -2.40
CA GLY A 210 -7.12 -9.06 -2.70
C GLY A 210 -7.07 -9.97 -1.46
N ILE A 211 -6.61 -9.45 -0.32
CA ILE A 211 -6.64 -10.14 0.98
C ILE A 211 -8.09 -10.35 1.40
N ARG A 212 -8.93 -9.31 1.32
CA ARG A 212 -10.35 -9.41 1.64
C ARG A 212 -11.04 -10.51 0.82
N ASP A 213 -10.87 -10.49 -0.49
CA ASP A 213 -11.57 -11.41 -1.39
C ASP A 213 -11.15 -12.88 -1.15
N ARG A 214 -9.90 -13.09 -0.73
CA ARG A 214 -9.38 -14.40 -0.32
C ARG A 214 -9.95 -14.86 1.02
N ALA A 215 -9.90 -14.02 2.02
CA ALA A 215 -10.39 -14.33 3.36
C ALA A 215 -11.90 -14.58 3.38
N GLU A 216 -12.66 -13.91 2.51
CA GLU A 216 -14.11 -14.10 2.33
C GLU A 216 -14.47 -15.24 1.36
N GLY A 217 -13.48 -15.96 0.81
CA GLY A 217 -13.71 -17.08 -0.10
C GLY A 217 -14.27 -16.69 -1.48
N ARG A 218 -14.04 -15.46 -1.92
CA ARG A 218 -14.49 -14.97 -3.24
C ARG A 218 -13.56 -15.42 -4.38
N ILE A 219 -12.32 -15.78 -4.06
CA ILE A 219 -11.37 -16.36 -4.99
C ILE A 219 -11.40 -17.88 -4.76
N ARG A 220 -11.69 -18.63 -5.83
CA ARG A 220 -11.63 -20.09 -5.80
C ARG A 220 -10.22 -20.54 -6.17
N ALA A 221 -9.71 -21.52 -5.43
CA ALA A 221 -8.50 -22.21 -5.83
C ALA A 221 -8.69 -22.85 -7.22
N SER A 222 -7.78 -22.57 -8.15
CA SER A 222 -7.76 -23.12 -9.51
C SER A 222 -7.24 -24.56 -9.51
#